data_93f0f9f60fc2b52871e8d15ce5dc8550
#
_entry.id   93f0f9f60fc2b52871e8d15ce5dc8550
#
_cell.length_a   1.000
_cell.length_b   1.000
_cell.length_c   1.000
_cell.angle_alpha   90.00
_cell.angle_beta   90.00
_cell.angle_gamma   90.00
#
_symmetry.space_group_name_H-M   'P 1'
#
loop_
_entity.id
_entity.type
_entity.pdbx_description
1 polymer ?
#
loop_
_entity_poly.entity_id
_entity_poly.type
_entity_poly.pdbx_seq_one_letter_code
_entity_poly.pdbx_strand_id
1 'polypeptide(L)'
;MKRYMLYRFLRSLFSIFMVITIVFTLIYSVIPRDRVFFSDSNIEKIQKRPDDYANYKNIQWEKLGYLKYDTIQDYCKELYGAATTEYSNCVLPESQETKDYVALREKEGYEVQYFTESGQAFATRDIPILQRALNWWGNLISFDHPYKVQSENNPDLERKVYIGKDHNNRPAVMCTGCESKYLIYFDGNFPFIHQNFITFSLGTSYPTYNGQEILDVISETQGSKKTEEITLPNG
;
A
#
# COMPACT_ATOMS: atom_id res chain seq x y z
N MET A 1 12.34 -35.52 -21.00
CA MET A 1 12.38 -34.11 -21.44
C MET A 1 11.63 -33.14 -20.51
N LYS A 2 10.37 -33.39 -20.14
CA LYS A 2 9.56 -32.44 -19.31
C LYS A 2 10.22 -32.08 -17.96
N ARG A 3 10.79 -33.06 -17.21
CA ARG A 3 11.48 -32.80 -15.94
C ARG A 3 12.71 -31.91 -16.10
N TYR A 4 13.50 -32.12 -17.14
CA TYR A 4 14.69 -31.31 -17.41
C TYR A 4 14.35 -29.85 -17.72
N MET A 5 13.31 -29.63 -18.54
CA MET A 5 12.82 -28.27 -18.83
C MET A 5 12.30 -27.57 -17.57
N LEU A 6 11.55 -28.27 -16.72
CA LEU A 6 11.05 -27.74 -15.47
C LEU A 6 12.19 -27.32 -14.53
N TYR A 7 13.19 -28.18 -14.35
CA TYR A 7 14.37 -27.83 -13.53
C TYR A 7 15.12 -26.62 -14.06
N ARG A 8 15.30 -26.50 -15.36
CA ARG A 8 15.93 -25.33 -15.99
C ARG A 8 15.12 -24.06 -15.75
N PHE A 9 13.81 -24.14 -15.91
CA PHE A 9 12.91 -23.03 -15.66
C PHE A 9 12.95 -22.58 -14.19
N LEU A 10 12.81 -23.50 -13.25
CA LEU A 10 12.88 -23.21 -11.82
C LEU A 10 14.23 -22.62 -11.40
N ARG A 11 15.32 -23.14 -11.94
CA ARG A 11 16.66 -22.59 -11.68
C ARG A 11 16.82 -21.18 -12.22
N SER A 12 16.29 -20.89 -13.40
CA SER A 12 16.30 -19.55 -13.99
C SER A 12 15.48 -18.59 -13.13
N LEU A 13 14.28 -19.00 -12.72
CA LEU A 13 13.40 -18.20 -11.85
C LEU A 13 14.08 -17.90 -10.52
N PHE A 14 14.68 -18.90 -9.88
CA PHE A 14 15.43 -18.72 -8.64
C PHE A 14 16.62 -17.78 -8.80
N SER A 15 17.35 -17.89 -9.92
CA SER A 15 18.47 -16.98 -10.21
C SER A 15 18.01 -15.54 -10.35
N ILE A 16 16.92 -15.29 -11.07
CA ILE A 16 16.31 -13.96 -11.21
C ILE A 16 15.90 -13.43 -9.84
N PHE A 17 15.21 -14.24 -9.05
CA PHE A 17 14.80 -13.88 -7.69
C PHE A 17 15.99 -13.45 -6.83
N MET A 18 17.07 -14.23 -6.83
CA MET A 18 18.28 -13.93 -6.04
C MET A 18 18.94 -12.64 -6.51
N VAL A 19 19.12 -12.45 -7.82
CA VAL A 19 19.75 -11.23 -8.36
C VAL A 19 18.94 -9.98 -7.99
N ILE A 20 17.63 -10.00 -8.19
CA ILE A 20 16.77 -8.87 -7.87
C ILE A 20 16.79 -8.57 -6.35
N THR A 21 16.75 -9.61 -5.51
CA THR A 21 16.81 -9.44 -4.05
C THR A 21 18.14 -8.82 -3.62
N ILE A 22 19.26 -9.24 -4.19
CA ILE A 22 20.56 -8.66 -3.90
C ILE A 22 20.62 -7.20 -4.35
N VAL A 23 20.18 -6.89 -5.55
CA VAL A 23 20.14 -5.51 -6.07
C VAL A 23 19.26 -4.62 -5.21
N PHE A 24 18.05 -5.10 -4.84
CA PHE A 24 17.15 -4.41 -3.93
C PHE A 24 17.85 -4.12 -2.59
N THR A 25 18.47 -5.13 -1.99
CA THR A 25 19.17 -5.00 -0.70
C THR A 25 20.31 -3.99 -0.79
N LEU A 26 21.10 -4.01 -1.85
CA LEU A 26 22.19 -3.06 -2.05
C LEU A 26 21.68 -1.63 -2.20
N ILE A 27 20.64 -1.41 -3.00
CA ILE A 27 20.05 -0.09 -3.20
C ILE A 27 19.56 0.48 -1.87
N TYR A 28 18.78 -0.30 -1.12
CA TYR A 28 18.23 0.15 0.16
C TYR A 28 19.26 0.25 1.30
N SER A 29 20.40 -0.41 1.17
CA SER A 29 21.50 -0.30 2.14
C SER A 29 22.41 0.90 1.88
N VAL A 30 22.64 1.22 0.59
CA VAL A 30 23.62 2.26 0.21
C VAL A 30 22.98 3.63 0.12
N ILE A 31 21.72 3.71 -0.29
CA ILE A 31 21.04 5.00 -0.47
C ILE A 31 20.45 5.47 0.86
N PRO A 32 20.91 6.61 1.42
CA PRO A 32 20.31 7.17 2.63
C PRO A 32 18.82 7.50 2.42
N ARG A 33 18.00 7.25 3.45
CA ARG A 33 16.55 7.53 3.40
C ARG A 33 16.23 8.97 3.00
N ASP A 34 17.04 9.93 3.45
CA ASP A 34 16.81 11.35 3.16
C ASP A 34 17.01 11.72 1.69
N ARG A 35 17.76 10.91 0.93
CA ARG A 35 17.90 11.10 -0.53
C ARG A 35 16.57 11.04 -1.28
N VAL A 36 15.64 10.36 -0.70
CA VAL A 36 14.28 10.21 -1.16
C VAL A 36 13.59 11.58 -1.36
N PHE A 37 13.99 12.59 -0.60
CA PHE A 37 13.39 13.93 -0.61
C PHE A 37 14.14 14.98 -1.43
N PHE A 38 15.20 14.58 -2.12
CA PHE A 38 16.11 15.52 -2.79
C PHE A 38 15.42 16.41 -3.83
N SER A 39 14.37 15.95 -4.48
CA SER A 39 13.63 16.70 -5.49
C SER A 39 12.16 16.97 -5.10
N ASP A 40 11.82 16.82 -3.82
CA ASP A 40 10.46 17.05 -3.36
C ASP A 40 10.24 18.52 -3.00
N SER A 41 9.52 19.24 -3.87
CA SER A 41 9.21 20.68 -3.66
C SER A 41 8.27 20.93 -2.48
N ASN A 42 7.56 19.91 -1.98
CA ASN A 42 6.72 20.07 -0.79
C ASN A 42 7.57 20.25 0.45
N ILE A 43 8.71 19.57 0.53
CA ILE A 43 9.63 19.72 1.67
C ILE A 43 10.12 21.16 1.83
N GLU A 44 10.45 21.85 0.75
CA GLU A 44 10.88 23.25 0.83
C GLU A 44 9.80 24.15 1.45
N LYS A 45 8.52 23.85 1.21
CA LYS A 45 7.39 24.62 1.74
C LYS A 45 7.14 24.37 3.23
N ILE A 46 7.29 23.13 3.67
CA ILE A 46 6.98 22.71 5.05
C ILE A 46 8.18 22.73 5.98
N GLN A 47 9.41 22.86 5.46
CA GLN A 47 10.65 22.84 6.23
C GLN A 47 10.69 23.86 7.37
N LYS A 48 9.92 24.94 7.27
CA LYS A 48 9.82 25.98 8.30
C LYS A 48 8.94 25.58 9.49
N ARG A 49 8.18 24.51 9.38
CA ARG A 49 7.30 23.94 10.41
C ARG A 49 7.81 22.57 10.80
N PRO A 50 8.55 22.45 11.91
CA PRO A 50 9.26 21.22 12.25
C PRO A 50 8.33 20.01 12.44
N ASP A 51 7.16 20.20 13.03
CA ASP A 51 6.20 19.11 13.24
C ASP A 51 5.61 18.61 11.93
N ASP A 52 5.19 19.53 11.03
CA ASP A 52 4.68 19.18 9.70
C ASP A 52 5.77 18.48 8.87
N TYR A 53 7.01 18.93 8.98
CA TYR A 53 8.14 18.35 8.29
C TYR A 53 8.43 16.93 8.78
N ALA A 54 8.47 16.71 10.11
CA ALA A 54 8.68 15.40 10.70
C ALA A 54 7.54 14.43 10.32
N ASN A 55 6.29 14.89 10.43
CA ASN A 55 5.11 14.11 10.07
C ASN A 55 5.15 13.70 8.58
N TYR A 56 5.37 14.66 7.69
CA TYR A 56 5.47 14.38 6.25
C TYR A 56 6.55 13.35 5.91
N LYS A 57 7.76 13.50 6.48
CA LYS A 57 8.86 12.54 6.27
C LYS A 57 8.46 11.14 6.70
N ASN A 58 7.90 11.00 7.90
CA ASN A 58 7.52 9.70 8.44
C ASN A 58 6.43 9.03 7.59
N ILE A 59 5.42 9.78 7.15
CA ILE A 59 4.37 9.28 6.24
C ILE A 59 4.99 8.79 4.91
N GLN A 60 5.93 9.54 4.34
CA GLN A 60 6.57 9.11 3.09
C GLN A 60 7.46 7.87 3.29
N TRP A 61 8.20 7.80 4.39
CA TRP A 61 9.01 6.63 4.72
C TRP A 61 8.14 5.39 4.96
N GLU A 62 6.97 5.55 5.58
CA GLU A 62 6.01 4.47 5.74
C GLU A 62 5.48 3.98 4.40
N LYS A 63 5.03 4.88 3.52
CA LYS A 63 4.57 4.55 2.17
C LYS A 63 5.62 3.79 1.35
N LEU A 64 6.88 4.11 1.55
CA LEU A 64 8.01 3.43 0.91
C LEU A 64 8.46 2.16 1.64
N GLY A 65 7.80 1.79 2.73
CA GLY A 65 8.08 0.58 3.49
C GLY A 65 9.38 0.63 4.29
N TYR A 66 9.92 1.80 4.60
CA TYR A 66 11.11 1.93 5.46
C TYR A 66 10.80 1.68 6.92
N LEU A 67 9.67 2.17 7.38
CA LEU A 67 9.24 2.08 8.78
C LEU A 67 7.71 1.90 8.85
N LYS A 68 7.22 1.57 10.02
CA LYS A 68 5.83 1.74 10.40
C LYS A 68 5.72 3.03 11.20
N TYR A 69 4.71 3.81 10.91
CA TYR A 69 4.46 5.09 11.55
C TYR A 69 3.06 5.10 12.16
N ASP A 70 2.97 5.62 13.36
CA ASP A 70 1.71 5.74 14.08
C ASP A 70 1.72 7.01 14.94
N THR A 71 0.57 7.62 15.14
CA THR A 71 0.43 8.86 15.88
C THR A 71 -0.60 8.75 16.98
N ILE A 72 -0.43 9.54 18.04
CA ILE A 72 -1.46 9.65 19.09
C ILE A 72 -2.81 10.12 18.51
N GLN A 73 -2.78 10.88 17.42
CA GLN A 73 -3.99 11.33 16.74
C GLN A 73 -4.76 10.16 16.12
N ASP A 74 -4.07 9.23 15.46
CA ASP A 74 -4.69 8.04 14.88
C ASP A 74 -5.24 7.13 15.97
N TYR A 75 -4.48 6.92 17.04
CA TYR A 75 -4.91 6.16 18.20
C TYR A 75 -6.17 6.75 18.87
N CYS A 76 -6.21 8.05 19.12
CA CYS A 76 -7.37 8.72 19.70
C CYS A 76 -8.56 8.73 18.75
N LYS A 77 -8.32 8.79 17.43
CA LYS A 77 -9.39 8.71 16.43
C LYS A 77 -10.05 7.33 16.38
N GLU A 78 -9.28 6.27 16.57
CA GLU A 78 -9.82 4.91 16.68
C GLU A 78 -10.69 4.73 17.95
N LEU A 79 -10.29 5.34 19.07
CA LEU A 79 -11.02 5.20 20.34
C LEU A 79 -12.29 6.01 20.40
N TYR A 80 -12.26 7.26 19.95
CA TYR A 80 -13.33 8.23 20.20
C TYR A 80 -13.98 8.77 18.92
N GLY A 81 -13.43 8.47 17.76
CA GLY A 81 -13.83 9.08 16.49
C GLY A 81 -13.27 10.50 16.33
N ALA A 82 -13.20 10.96 15.10
CA ALA A 82 -12.74 12.32 14.80
C ALA A 82 -13.81 13.35 15.20
N ALA A 83 -13.40 14.50 15.75
CA ALA A 83 -14.24 15.65 16.09
C ALA A 83 -15.13 15.50 17.34
N THR A 84 -14.74 14.68 18.31
CA THR A 84 -15.36 14.64 19.64
C THR A 84 -14.56 15.45 20.67
N THR A 85 -15.19 15.80 21.78
CA THR A 85 -14.49 16.49 22.89
C THR A 85 -13.46 15.54 23.52
N GLU A 86 -13.80 14.27 23.61
CA GLU A 86 -12.94 13.20 24.13
C GLU A 86 -11.69 13.04 23.25
N TYR A 87 -11.81 13.11 21.91
CA TYR A 87 -10.67 13.12 20.99
C TYR A 87 -9.73 14.29 21.28
N SER A 88 -10.28 15.50 21.45
CA SER A 88 -9.47 16.68 21.71
C SER A 88 -8.68 16.59 23.02
N ASN A 89 -9.27 15.98 24.05
CA ASN A 89 -8.60 15.74 25.34
C ASN A 89 -7.56 14.61 25.25
N CYS A 90 -7.85 13.55 24.50
CA CYS A 90 -6.97 12.41 24.31
C CYS A 90 -5.65 12.80 23.67
N VAL A 91 -5.65 13.69 22.69
CA VAL A 91 -4.47 14.11 21.92
C VAL A 91 -3.52 15.03 22.73
N LEU A 92 -3.93 15.48 23.93
CA LEU A 92 -3.09 16.33 24.76
C LEU A 92 -1.84 15.58 25.25
N PRO A 93 -0.64 16.20 25.24
CA PRO A 93 0.61 15.55 25.61
C PRO A 93 0.63 14.96 27.03
N GLU A 94 -0.12 15.55 27.94
CA GLU A 94 -0.17 15.14 29.36
C GLU A 94 -1.35 14.20 29.69
N SER A 95 -2.16 13.83 28.69
CA SER A 95 -3.34 12.97 28.91
C SER A 95 -2.94 11.57 29.38
N GLN A 96 -3.85 10.87 30.06
CA GLN A 96 -3.63 9.48 30.46
C GLN A 96 -3.55 8.58 29.23
N GLU A 97 -4.33 8.88 28.22
CA GLU A 97 -4.38 8.16 26.94
C GLU A 97 -3.06 8.26 26.21
N THR A 98 -2.39 9.42 26.24
CA THR A 98 -1.03 9.56 25.67
C THR A 98 -0.02 8.68 26.41
N LYS A 99 -0.10 8.58 27.74
CA LYS A 99 0.78 7.68 28.50
C LYS A 99 0.52 6.22 28.18
N ASP A 100 -0.75 5.84 28.06
CA ASP A 100 -1.15 4.48 27.71
C ASP A 100 -0.72 4.14 26.28
N TYR A 101 -0.84 5.07 25.34
CA TYR A 101 -0.33 4.95 23.97
C TYR A 101 1.18 4.73 23.96
N VAL A 102 1.94 5.55 24.67
CA VAL A 102 3.42 5.42 24.75
C VAL A 102 3.79 4.04 25.29
N ALA A 103 3.21 3.64 26.42
CA ALA A 103 3.50 2.33 27.02
C ALA A 103 3.13 1.16 26.10
N LEU A 104 2.03 1.27 25.35
CA LEU A 104 1.60 0.27 24.38
C LEU A 104 2.61 0.17 23.23
N ARG A 105 2.99 1.30 22.63
CA ARG A 105 3.90 1.31 21.47
C ARG A 105 5.33 0.90 21.83
N GLU A 106 5.84 1.29 22.99
CA GLU A 106 7.12 0.81 23.49
C GLU A 106 7.11 -0.71 23.70
N LYS A 107 6.05 -1.27 24.27
CA LYS A 107 5.89 -2.72 24.42
C LYS A 107 5.86 -3.46 23.07
N GLU A 108 5.33 -2.84 22.04
CA GLU A 108 5.30 -3.35 20.66
C GLU A 108 6.64 -3.17 19.93
N GLY A 109 7.63 -2.55 20.57
CA GLY A 109 8.96 -2.31 19.99
C GLY A 109 9.01 -1.12 19.04
N TYR A 110 8.15 -0.14 19.23
CA TYR A 110 8.27 1.16 18.57
C TYR A 110 9.17 2.08 19.37
N GLU A 111 9.88 2.96 18.66
CA GLU A 111 10.56 4.11 19.24
C GLU A 111 9.57 5.27 19.28
N VAL A 112 9.28 5.76 20.49
CA VAL A 112 8.35 6.87 20.68
C VAL A 112 9.14 8.18 20.72
N GLN A 113 8.67 9.16 19.98
CA GLN A 113 9.21 10.50 19.89
C GLN A 113 8.07 11.53 20.04
N TYR A 114 8.46 12.79 20.25
CA TYR A 114 7.50 13.88 20.42
C TYR A 114 7.76 14.98 19.41
N PHE A 115 6.70 15.52 18.85
CA PHE A 115 6.76 16.68 18.01
C PHE A 115 7.25 17.91 18.81
N THR A 116 8.08 18.72 18.18
CA THR A 116 8.80 19.80 18.87
C THR A 116 7.87 20.97 19.26
N GLU A 117 6.90 21.30 18.42
CA GLU A 117 5.98 22.43 18.64
C GLU A 117 4.74 22.02 19.40
N SER A 118 4.11 20.92 19.02
CA SER A 118 2.85 20.45 19.60
C SER A 118 3.05 19.58 20.84
N GLY A 119 4.23 18.98 21.03
CA GLY A 119 4.51 18.03 22.09
C GLY A 119 3.75 16.70 21.96
N GLN A 120 3.03 16.46 20.88
CA GLN A 120 2.27 15.25 20.66
C GLN A 120 3.18 14.05 20.39
N ALA A 121 2.79 12.88 20.91
CA ALA A 121 3.56 11.66 20.74
C ALA A 121 3.32 11.04 19.35
N PHE A 122 4.38 10.51 18.76
CA PHE A 122 4.31 9.64 17.61
C PHE A 122 5.31 8.49 17.78
N ALA A 123 5.05 7.39 17.12
CA ALA A 123 5.81 6.17 17.24
C ALA A 123 6.30 5.69 15.88
N THR A 124 7.56 5.29 15.81
CA THR A 124 8.17 4.74 14.60
C THR A 124 8.81 3.39 14.89
N ARG A 125 8.73 2.48 13.93
CA ARG A 125 9.42 1.20 13.99
C ARG A 125 10.03 0.86 12.65
N ASP A 126 11.35 0.80 12.59
CA ASP A 126 12.07 0.44 11.39
C ASP A 126 11.73 -0.98 10.92
N ILE A 127 11.51 -1.14 9.63
CA ILE A 127 11.28 -2.45 9.02
C ILE A 127 12.64 -3.00 8.56
N PRO A 128 13.06 -4.19 9.05
CA PRO A 128 14.30 -4.81 8.63
C PRO A 128 14.36 -4.99 7.10
N ILE A 129 15.56 -4.83 6.53
CA ILE A 129 15.75 -4.83 5.08
C ILE A 129 15.27 -6.13 4.41
N LEU A 130 15.44 -7.27 5.09
CA LEU A 130 14.95 -8.55 4.59
C LEU A 130 13.43 -8.59 4.55
N GLN A 131 12.77 -8.08 5.58
CA GLN A 131 11.31 -7.99 5.61
C GLN A 131 10.78 -7.03 4.53
N ARG A 132 11.48 -5.92 4.28
CA ARG A 132 11.16 -5.01 3.17
C ARG A 132 11.25 -5.72 1.81
N ALA A 133 12.31 -6.48 1.59
CA ALA A 133 12.47 -7.26 0.37
C ALA A 133 11.34 -8.28 0.19
N LEU A 134 10.97 -9.00 1.25
CA LEU A 134 9.86 -9.96 1.21
C LEU A 134 8.51 -9.27 0.98
N ASN A 135 8.26 -8.15 1.64
CA ASN A 135 7.05 -7.35 1.42
C ASN A 135 6.98 -6.83 -0.01
N TRP A 136 8.10 -6.35 -0.55
CA TRP A 136 8.17 -5.89 -1.94
C TRP A 136 7.86 -7.03 -2.92
N TRP A 137 8.41 -8.24 -2.71
CA TRP A 137 8.08 -9.41 -3.50
C TRP A 137 6.60 -9.79 -3.39
N GLY A 138 6.03 -9.73 -2.18
CA GLY A 138 4.62 -9.99 -1.95
C GLY A 138 3.70 -8.99 -2.67
N ASN A 139 4.13 -7.74 -2.76
CA ASN A 139 3.38 -6.68 -3.42
C ASN A 139 3.58 -6.65 -4.95
N LEU A 140 4.68 -7.22 -5.45
CA LEU A 140 4.97 -7.25 -6.88
C LEU A 140 3.94 -8.05 -7.66
N ILE A 141 3.49 -9.17 -7.09
CA ILE A 141 2.50 -10.06 -7.71
C ILE A 141 1.33 -10.19 -6.75
N SER A 142 0.19 -9.65 -7.14
CA SER A 142 -1.06 -9.82 -6.41
C SER A 142 -2.02 -10.72 -7.18
N PHE A 143 -2.64 -11.64 -6.45
CA PHE A 143 -3.71 -12.47 -6.97
C PHE A 143 -5.04 -11.88 -6.53
N ASP A 144 -5.84 -11.51 -7.50
CA ASP A 144 -7.14 -10.94 -7.24
C ASP A 144 -8.24 -12.02 -7.31
N HIS A 145 -9.42 -11.69 -6.79
CA HIS A 145 -10.56 -12.58 -6.94
C HIS A 145 -10.90 -12.75 -8.44
N PRO A 146 -11.08 -13.99 -8.95
CA PRO A 146 -11.23 -14.24 -10.38
C PRO A 146 -12.48 -13.57 -10.99
N TYR A 147 -13.53 -13.33 -10.20
CA TYR A 147 -14.82 -12.86 -10.71
C TYR A 147 -15.26 -11.50 -10.17
N LYS A 148 -14.53 -10.89 -9.24
CA LYS A 148 -14.93 -9.66 -8.56
C LYS A 148 -13.84 -8.60 -8.57
N VAL A 149 -14.21 -7.38 -8.88
CA VAL A 149 -13.34 -6.18 -8.78
C VAL A 149 -13.92 -5.22 -7.76
N GLN A 150 -13.12 -4.24 -7.34
CA GLN A 150 -13.61 -3.11 -6.56
C GLN A 150 -14.70 -2.38 -7.34
N SER A 151 -15.78 -2.00 -6.68
CA SER A 151 -16.85 -1.22 -7.31
C SER A 151 -16.37 0.20 -7.56
N GLU A 152 -16.48 0.68 -8.79
CA GLU A 152 -16.19 2.06 -9.16
C GLU A 152 -17.25 3.03 -8.62
N ASN A 153 -18.47 2.55 -8.42
CA ASN A 153 -19.56 3.37 -7.88
C ASN A 153 -19.43 3.64 -6.37
N ASN A 154 -18.68 2.79 -5.65
CA ASN A 154 -18.43 2.90 -4.22
C ASN A 154 -16.95 2.65 -3.91
N PRO A 155 -16.04 3.54 -4.32
CA PRO A 155 -14.60 3.35 -4.17
C PRO A 155 -14.14 3.34 -2.70
N ASP A 156 -14.88 4.00 -1.81
CA ASP A 156 -14.56 4.10 -0.38
C ASP A 156 -14.99 2.83 0.41
N LEU A 157 -15.83 1.98 -0.19
CA LEU A 157 -16.28 0.75 0.45
C LEU A 157 -15.24 -0.35 0.22
N GLU A 158 -14.52 -0.73 1.28
CA GLU A 158 -13.52 -1.78 1.21
C GLU A 158 -14.08 -3.08 0.61
N ARG A 159 -13.40 -3.62 -0.37
CA ARG A 159 -13.76 -4.87 -0.99
C ARG A 159 -13.53 -6.04 -0.04
N LYS A 160 -14.60 -6.66 0.42
CA LYS A 160 -14.57 -7.86 1.26
C LYS A 160 -15.28 -9.02 0.56
N VAL A 161 -14.53 -10.06 0.24
CA VAL A 161 -15.05 -11.31 -0.31
C VAL A 161 -15.18 -12.33 0.83
N TYR A 162 -16.38 -12.88 1.01
CA TYR A 162 -16.66 -13.84 2.07
C TYR A 162 -17.66 -14.90 1.60
N ILE A 163 -17.68 -16.02 2.31
CA ILE A 163 -18.68 -17.07 2.06
C ILE A 163 -19.92 -16.75 2.90
N GLY A 164 -21.00 -16.41 2.23
CA GLY A 164 -22.31 -16.17 2.82
C GLY A 164 -23.32 -17.21 2.36
N LYS A 165 -24.61 -16.93 2.58
CA LYS A 165 -25.71 -17.73 2.08
C LYS A 165 -26.51 -16.93 1.05
N ASP A 166 -26.87 -17.56 -0.05
CA ASP A 166 -27.76 -16.97 -1.03
C ASP A 166 -29.23 -16.97 -0.54
N HIS A 167 -30.13 -16.42 -1.35
CA HIS A 167 -31.58 -16.40 -1.05
C HIS A 167 -32.21 -17.81 -0.92
N ASN A 168 -31.53 -18.86 -1.40
CA ASN A 168 -31.92 -20.25 -1.28
C ASN A 168 -31.20 -20.96 -0.10
N ASN A 169 -30.56 -20.21 0.80
CA ASN A 169 -29.80 -20.72 1.95
C ASN A 169 -28.60 -21.61 1.59
N ARG A 170 -28.09 -21.54 0.35
CA ARG A 170 -26.92 -22.27 -0.13
C ARG A 170 -25.65 -21.44 0.08
N PRO A 171 -24.52 -22.09 0.36
CA PRO A 171 -23.25 -21.39 0.46
C PRO A 171 -22.93 -20.68 -0.87
N ALA A 172 -22.70 -19.38 -0.82
CA ALA A 172 -22.36 -18.57 -1.99
C ALA A 172 -21.23 -17.61 -1.66
N VAL A 173 -20.42 -17.28 -2.66
CA VAL A 173 -19.40 -16.25 -2.53
C VAL A 173 -20.08 -14.90 -2.62
N MET A 174 -20.10 -14.21 -1.49
CA MET A 174 -20.63 -12.86 -1.35
C MET A 174 -19.51 -11.86 -1.43
N CYS A 175 -19.83 -10.66 -1.86
CA CYS A 175 -18.86 -9.57 -1.88
C CYS A 175 -19.52 -8.23 -1.56
N THR A 176 -18.89 -7.49 -0.66
CA THR A 176 -19.27 -6.11 -0.36
C THR A 176 -18.32 -5.17 -1.09
N GLY A 177 -18.82 -4.08 -1.69
CA GLY A 177 -18.01 -3.14 -2.46
C GLY A 177 -17.42 -3.70 -3.75
N CYS A 178 -18.07 -4.68 -4.38
CA CYS A 178 -17.59 -5.33 -5.59
C CYS A 178 -18.56 -5.26 -6.75
N GLU A 179 -17.96 -5.27 -7.92
CA GLU A 179 -18.63 -5.54 -9.19
C GLU A 179 -18.11 -6.83 -9.83
N SER A 180 -18.87 -7.39 -10.77
CA SER A 180 -18.43 -8.59 -11.48
C SER A 180 -17.41 -8.23 -12.55
N LYS A 181 -16.32 -9.00 -12.63
CA LYS A 181 -15.32 -8.85 -13.69
C LYS A 181 -15.89 -9.15 -15.05
N TYR A 182 -15.41 -8.42 -16.04
CA TYR A 182 -15.69 -8.74 -17.43
C TYR A 182 -14.94 -10.00 -17.85
N LEU A 183 -15.63 -10.84 -18.63
CA LEU A 183 -15.07 -12.03 -19.26
C LEU A 183 -15.07 -11.81 -20.77
N ILE A 184 -13.92 -11.93 -21.39
CA ILE A 184 -13.78 -11.84 -22.84
C ILE A 184 -13.61 -13.26 -23.38
N TYR A 185 -14.49 -13.65 -24.27
CA TYR A 185 -14.47 -14.96 -24.92
C TYR A 185 -13.97 -14.81 -26.36
N PHE A 186 -13.04 -15.68 -26.75
CA PHE A 186 -12.69 -15.86 -28.16
C PHE A 186 -13.59 -16.95 -28.72
N ASP A 187 -14.14 -16.71 -29.89
CA ASP A 187 -15.01 -17.66 -30.58
C ASP A 187 -16.18 -18.23 -29.72
N GLY A 188 -16.77 -17.35 -28.92
CA GLY A 188 -17.96 -17.60 -28.13
C GLY A 188 -17.75 -18.37 -26.81
N ASN A 189 -16.78 -19.28 -26.70
CA ASN A 189 -16.65 -20.14 -25.53
C ASN A 189 -15.23 -20.25 -24.98
N PHE A 190 -14.20 -20.31 -25.82
CA PHE A 190 -12.84 -20.59 -25.36
C PHE A 190 -11.80 -20.13 -26.40
N PRO A 191 -10.61 -19.64 -25.97
CA PRO A 191 -10.23 -19.30 -24.61
C PRO A 191 -10.91 -18.01 -24.11
N PHE A 192 -10.99 -17.85 -22.79
CA PHE A 192 -11.50 -16.63 -22.18
C PHE A 192 -10.40 -15.90 -21.41
N ILE A 193 -10.52 -14.59 -21.26
CA ILE A 193 -9.61 -13.74 -20.52
C ILE A 193 -10.41 -13.09 -19.38
N HIS A 194 -9.87 -13.19 -18.16
CA HIS A 194 -10.41 -12.48 -17.00
C HIS A 194 -9.74 -11.12 -16.87
N GLN A 195 -10.52 -10.12 -16.50
CA GLN A 195 -10.02 -8.83 -16.11
C GLN A 195 -9.15 -8.97 -14.84
N ASN A 196 -7.88 -8.61 -14.93
CA ASN A 196 -6.99 -8.44 -13.76
C ASN A 196 -6.98 -9.59 -12.74
N PHE A 197 -6.89 -10.84 -13.18
CA PHE A 197 -6.75 -11.96 -12.24
C PHE A 197 -5.37 -11.99 -11.56
N ILE A 198 -4.34 -11.66 -12.30
CA ILE A 198 -2.98 -11.50 -11.78
C ILE A 198 -2.55 -10.07 -12.09
N THR A 199 -2.17 -9.33 -11.07
CA THR A 199 -1.67 -7.96 -11.20
C THR A 199 -0.20 -7.93 -10.85
N PHE A 200 0.60 -7.34 -11.74
CA PHE A 200 1.99 -7.01 -11.48
C PHE A 200 2.07 -5.53 -11.13
N SER A 201 2.48 -5.22 -9.91
CA SER A 201 2.70 -3.86 -9.46
C SER A 201 4.20 -3.57 -9.40
N LEU A 202 4.64 -2.56 -10.12
CA LEU A 202 6.03 -2.07 -10.06
C LEU A 202 6.26 -1.12 -8.88
N GLY A 203 5.22 -0.89 -8.08
CA GLY A 203 5.23 0.04 -6.97
C GLY A 203 5.02 1.49 -7.41
N THR A 204 5.11 2.40 -6.45
CA THR A 204 5.01 3.84 -6.71
C THR A 204 6.33 4.38 -7.22
N SER A 205 6.29 5.26 -8.22
CA SER A 205 7.48 5.98 -8.65
C SER A 205 7.90 6.97 -7.57
N TYR A 206 9.20 7.08 -7.40
CA TYR A 206 9.75 7.96 -6.41
C TYR A 206 10.83 8.88 -7.02
N PRO A 207 10.87 10.15 -6.66
CA PRO A 207 9.91 10.88 -5.83
C PRO A 207 8.70 11.33 -6.65
N THR A 208 7.52 10.97 -6.23
CA THR A 208 6.29 11.50 -6.81
C THR A 208 5.47 12.19 -5.75
N TYR A 209 4.94 13.35 -6.10
CA TYR A 209 4.14 14.16 -5.19
C TYR A 209 2.84 13.50 -4.76
N ASN A 210 2.31 12.62 -5.58
CA ASN A 210 0.97 12.07 -5.44
C ASN A 210 0.95 10.56 -5.24
N GLY A 211 2.11 9.91 -5.04
CA GLY A 211 2.18 8.46 -4.90
C GLY A 211 1.70 7.72 -6.16
N GLN A 212 1.91 8.30 -7.35
CA GLN A 212 1.55 7.68 -8.62
C GLN A 212 2.34 6.39 -8.83
N GLU A 213 1.69 5.39 -9.40
CA GLU A 213 2.38 4.18 -9.80
C GLU A 213 3.37 4.45 -10.94
N ILE A 214 4.44 3.67 -11.02
CA ILE A 214 5.45 3.79 -12.09
C ILE A 214 4.82 3.71 -13.48
N LEU A 215 3.82 2.85 -13.64
CA LEU A 215 3.10 2.70 -14.91
C LEU A 215 2.32 3.96 -15.30
N ASP A 216 1.76 4.69 -14.33
CA ASP A 216 1.07 5.97 -14.57
C ASP A 216 2.06 7.00 -15.10
N VAL A 217 3.21 7.13 -14.43
CA VAL A 217 4.27 8.07 -14.86
C VAL A 217 4.81 7.74 -16.25
N ILE A 218 5.01 6.46 -16.56
CA ILE A 218 5.47 6.03 -17.88
C ILE A 218 4.40 6.36 -18.93
N SER A 219 3.12 6.09 -18.65
CA SER A 219 2.05 6.36 -19.61
C SER A 219 1.85 7.86 -19.85
N GLU A 220 1.94 8.68 -18.81
CA GLU A 220 1.91 10.15 -18.94
C GLU A 220 3.10 10.69 -19.76
N THR A 221 4.31 10.18 -19.49
CA THR A 221 5.53 10.63 -20.17
C THR A 221 5.56 10.22 -21.63
N GLN A 222 5.01 9.07 -21.97
CA GLN A 222 4.95 8.57 -23.34
C GLN A 222 3.70 9.02 -24.10
N GLY A 223 2.80 9.73 -23.44
CA GLY A 223 1.53 10.17 -24.05
C GLY A 223 0.56 9.01 -24.35
N SER A 224 0.81 7.83 -23.80
CA SER A 224 -0.09 6.69 -23.92
C SER A 224 -1.12 6.73 -22.79
N LYS A 225 -2.39 6.51 -23.11
CA LYS A 225 -3.42 6.38 -22.09
C LYS A 225 -3.31 5.02 -21.42
N LYS A 226 -3.35 4.98 -20.09
CA LYS A 226 -3.35 3.75 -19.29
C LYS A 226 -4.59 2.89 -19.52
N THR A 227 -5.73 3.53 -19.79
CA THR A 227 -7.01 2.89 -20.11
C THR A 227 -7.68 3.65 -21.25
N GLU A 228 -8.07 2.94 -22.30
CA GLU A 228 -9.06 3.46 -23.24
C GLU A 228 -10.45 3.06 -22.75
N GLU A 229 -11.33 4.02 -22.57
CA GLU A 229 -12.74 3.73 -22.43
C GLU A 229 -13.26 3.21 -23.78
N ILE A 230 -13.53 1.91 -23.84
CA ILE A 230 -14.18 1.30 -24.98
C ILE A 230 -15.67 1.31 -24.67
N THR A 231 -16.38 2.23 -25.28
CA THR A 231 -17.85 2.22 -25.29
C THR A 231 -18.30 1.13 -26.24
N LEU A 232 -18.88 0.07 -25.71
CA LEU A 232 -19.49 -0.97 -26.53
C LEU A 232 -20.75 -0.43 -27.21
N PRO A 233 -21.13 -0.94 -28.43
CA PRO A 233 -22.27 -0.45 -29.18
C PRO A 233 -23.61 -0.50 -28.45
N ASN A 234 -23.68 -1.14 -27.32
CA ASN A 234 -24.89 -1.31 -26.51
C ASN A 234 -24.91 -0.43 -25.24
N GLY A 235 -23.99 0.54 -25.09
CA GLY A 235 -23.89 1.48 -23.96
C GLY A 235 -23.07 0.92 -22.82
#